data_277ee8d1f3b08fcc6ae0f072dfea0b88
#
_entry.id   277ee8d1f3b08fcc6ae0f072dfea0b88
#
_cell.length_a   1.000
_cell.length_b   1.000
_cell.length_c   1.000
_cell.angle_alpha   90.00
_cell.angle_beta   90.00
_cell.angle_gamma   90.00
#
_symmetry.space_group_name_H-M   'P 1'
#
loop_
_entity.id
_entity.type
_entity.pdbx_description
1 polymer ?
#
loop_
_entity_poly.entity_id
_entity_poly.type
_entity_poly.pdbx_seq_one_letter_code
_entity_poly.pdbx_strand_id
1 'polypeptide(L)'
;MASGYEQTIWNYLKGKIGNDYGVAGLMGNLQAESGLYPNRVQGDIPYSSYSVEYTAKVDSGEISEYDFVNNGPNGGGYGLAQWTYKPRKQALYDKYKTGYSSIGSINLALDYLWWELQNSYAGVLSVLKSATSVREASDKVLHDFENPADQSTSVEETRAGLGEAFYATYSGSSGEVDPDIPVDPNPDEPDEPTPVKKKKKMPVWMMCRPF
;
A
#
# COMPACT_ATOMS: atom_id res chain seq x y z
N MET A 1 -5.76 7.50 14.27
CA MET A 1 -4.55 8.28 13.94
C MET A 1 -4.33 8.14 12.45
N ALA A 2 -3.93 9.21 11.77
CA ALA A 2 -3.56 9.17 10.36
C ALA A 2 -2.33 8.27 10.18
N SER A 3 -2.26 7.51 9.06
CA SER A 3 -1.16 6.56 8.82
C SER A 3 0.18 7.26 8.51
N GLY A 4 0.11 8.53 8.12
CA GLY A 4 1.27 9.26 7.59
C GLY A 4 1.55 9.00 6.11
N TYR A 5 0.79 8.11 5.46
CA TYR A 5 0.96 7.76 4.05
C TYR A 5 -0.01 8.48 3.10
N GLU A 6 -0.94 9.28 3.62
CA GLU A 6 -2.03 9.89 2.84
C GLU A 6 -1.51 10.68 1.66
N GLN A 7 -0.54 11.59 1.90
CA GLN A 7 0.02 12.43 0.85
C GLN A 7 0.78 11.60 -0.21
N THR A 8 1.55 10.61 0.24
CA THR A 8 2.30 9.71 -0.66
C THR A 8 1.36 8.94 -1.57
N ILE A 9 0.29 8.36 -1.00
CA ILE A 9 -0.72 7.61 -1.75
C ILE A 9 -1.44 8.52 -2.73
N TRP A 10 -1.87 9.72 -2.27
CA TRP A 10 -2.53 10.70 -3.13
C TRP A 10 -1.68 11.07 -4.32
N ASN A 11 -0.42 11.46 -4.10
CA ASN A 11 0.49 11.90 -5.16
C ASN A 11 0.75 10.79 -6.18
N TYR A 12 1.01 9.58 -5.70
CA TYR A 12 1.19 8.42 -6.58
C TYR A 12 -0.05 8.16 -7.45
N LEU A 13 -1.21 8.04 -6.84
CA LEU A 13 -2.47 7.76 -7.54
C LEU A 13 -2.87 8.90 -8.47
N LYS A 14 -2.66 10.16 -8.07
CA LYS A 14 -2.92 11.33 -8.89
C LYS A 14 -2.10 11.32 -10.17
N GLY A 15 -0.82 10.98 -10.09
CA GLY A 15 0.06 10.85 -11.25
C GLY A 15 -0.37 9.75 -12.22
N LYS A 16 -1.00 8.68 -11.72
CA LYS A 16 -1.43 7.52 -12.52
C LYS A 16 -2.87 7.63 -13.06
N ILE A 17 -3.81 8.12 -12.25
CA ILE A 17 -5.25 8.20 -12.58
C ILE A 17 -5.58 9.52 -13.29
N GLY A 18 -5.01 10.63 -12.83
CA GLY A 18 -5.21 11.97 -13.40
C GLY A 18 -6.56 12.63 -13.07
N ASN A 19 -7.40 12.02 -12.21
CA ASN A 19 -8.73 12.50 -11.83
C ASN A 19 -8.87 12.50 -10.31
N ASP A 20 -9.09 13.65 -9.69
CA ASP A 20 -9.16 13.81 -8.25
C ASP A 20 -10.35 13.06 -7.62
N TYR A 21 -11.50 12.99 -8.30
CA TYR A 21 -12.64 12.19 -7.84
C TYR A 21 -12.29 10.70 -7.78
N GLY A 22 -11.61 10.21 -8.83
CA GLY A 22 -11.18 8.81 -8.89
C GLY A 22 -10.16 8.47 -7.79
N VAL A 23 -9.17 9.34 -7.58
CA VAL A 23 -8.18 9.17 -6.50
C VAL A 23 -8.84 9.15 -5.14
N ALA A 24 -9.70 10.13 -4.87
CA ALA A 24 -10.41 10.26 -3.60
C ALA A 24 -11.31 9.06 -3.31
N GLY A 25 -12.10 8.61 -4.30
CA GLY A 25 -12.98 7.44 -4.15
C GLY A 25 -12.20 6.15 -3.87
N LEU A 26 -11.06 5.94 -4.55
CA LEU A 26 -10.17 4.82 -4.28
C LEU A 26 -9.57 4.91 -2.87
N MET A 27 -9.04 6.07 -2.48
CA MET A 27 -8.45 6.27 -1.15
C MET A 27 -9.46 6.10 -0.01
N GLY A 28 -10.73 6.48 -0.20
CA GLY A 28 -11.79 6.25 0.77
C GLY A 28 -12.00 4.75 1.07
N ASN A 29 -11.95 3.91 0.04
CA ASN A 29 -12.01 2.46 0.17
C ASN A 29 -10.75 1.91 0.86
N LEU A 30 -9.55 2.29 0.44
CA LEU A 30 -8.31 1.87 1.06
C LEU A 30 -8.22 2.29 2.54
N GLN A 31 -8.77 3.46 2.89
CA GLN A 31 -8.88 3.90 4.28
C GLN A 31 -9.77 2.96 5.11
N ALA A 32 -10.89 2.52 4.56
CA ALA A 32 -11.79 1.58 5.22
C ALA A 32 -11.14 0.20 5.39
N GLU A 33 -10.37 -0.26 4.40
CA GLU A 33 -9.70 -1.57 4.43
C GLU A 33 -8.52 -1.63 5.41
N SER A 34 -7.62 -0.68 5.31
CA SER A 34 -6.33 -0.77 6.01
C SER A 34 -6.00 0.43 6.89
N GLY A 35 -6.80 1.50 6.86
CA GLY A 35 -6.39 2.79 7.43
C GLY A 35 -5.19 3.39 6.69
N LEU A 36 -5.00 3.04 5.42
CA LEU A 36 -3.86 3.41 4.57
C LEU A 36 -2.50 2.89 5.06
N TYR A 37 -2.47 1.85 5.91
CA TYR A 37 -1.22 1.19 6.29
C TYR A 37 -0.85 0.10 5.27
N PRO A 38 0.35 0.18 4.64
CA PRO A 38 0.75 -0.76 3.58
C PRO A 38 1.02 -2.18 4.07
N ASN A 39 1.22 -2.36 5.38
CA ASN A 39 1.54 -3.62 6.01
C ASN A 39 0.46 -4.09 7.00
N ARG A 40 -0.77 -3.57 6.89
CA ARG A 40 -1.82 -3.92 7.84
C ARG A 40 -2.19 -5.39 7.76
N VAL A 41 -2.24 -6.03 8.90
CA VAL A 41 -2.78 -7.38 9.07
C VAL A 41 -4.27 -7.27 9.42
N GLN A 42 -5.10 -8.10 8.83
CA GLN A 42 -6.53 -8.16 9.13
C GLN A 42 -6.76 -8.38 10.64
N GLY A 43 -7.67 -7.58 11.21
CA GLY A 43 -8.04 -7.65 12.62
C GLY A 43 -7.10 -6.91 13.57
N ASP A 44 -5.97 -6.35 13.10
CA ASP A 44 -5.10 -5.49 13.90
C ASP A 44 -5.70 -4.08 14.02
N ILE A 45 -6.75 -3.93 14.83
CA ILE A 45 -7.51 -2.70 15.04
C ILE A 45 -7.52 -2.35 16.54
N PRO A 46 -6.99 -1.18 16.93
CA PRO A 46 -6.23 -0.21 16.11
C PRO A 46 -4.90 -0.79 15.63
N TYR A 47 -4.32 -0.21 14.56
CA TYR A 47 -2.99 -0.60 14.05
C TYR A 47 -1.95 -0.60 15.17
N SER A 48 -1.16 -1.67 15.27
CA SER A 48 -0.25 -1.93 16.35
C SER A 48 1.10 -2.54 15.89
N SER A 49 1.95 -2.89 16.86
CA SER A 49 3.20 -3.61 16.60
C SER A 49 2.98 -4.98 15.95
N TYR A 50 1.79 -5.57 16.07
CA TYR A 50 1.49 -6.88 15.50
C TYR A 50 1.69 -6.92 13.97
N SER A 51 1.16 -5.93 13.24
CA SER A 51 1.38 -5.81 11.80
C SER A 51 2.85 -5.61 11.44
N VAL A 52 3.58 -4.83 12.25
CA VAL A 52 5.04 -4.60 12.07
C VAL A 52 5.82 -5.89 12.27
N GLU A 53 5.55 -6.61 13.36
CA GLU A 53 6.22 -7.88 13.70
C GLU A 53 5.92 -8.97 12.68
N TYR A 54 4.65 -9.08 12.24
CA TYR A 54 4.27 -10.02 11.19
C TYR A 54 5.04 -9.75 9.89
N THR A 55 5.10 -8.49 9.46
CA THR A 55 5.85 -8.07 8.29
C THR A 55 7.33 -8.43 8.40
N ALA A 56 7.96 -8.14 9.55
CA ALA A 56 9.36 -8.48 9.79
C ALA A 56 9.64 -9.99 9.73
N LYS A 57 8.68 -10.81 10.17
CA LYS A 57 8.78 -12.28 10.07
C LYS A 57 8.68 -12.78 8.63
N VAL A 58 7.85 -12.15 7.80
CA VAL A 58 7.81 -12.46 6.36
C VAL A 58 9.13 -12.04 5.69
N ASP A 59 9.61 -10.84 5.96
CA ASP A 59 10.85 -10.31 5.36
C ASP A 59 12.10 -11.12 5.77
N SER A 60 12.12 -11.65 6.99
CA SER A 60 13.22 -12.52 7.47
C SER A 60 13.14 -13.98 6.98
N GLY A 61 11.99 -14.38 6.40
CA GLY A 61 11.71 -15.77 6.01
C GLY A 61 11.28 -16.67 7.18
N GLU A 62 11.05 -16.15 8.39
CA GLU A 62 10.46 -16.89 9.50
C GLU A 62 9.03 -17.34 9.16
N ILE A 63 8.26 -16.48 8.49
CA ILE A 63 7.01 -16.84 7.82
C ILE A 63 7.34 -17.12 6.37
N SER A 64 7.16 -18.38 5.95
CA SER A 64 7.45 -18.79 4.59
C SER A 64 6.48 -18.18 3.58
N GLU A 65 6.87 -18.12 2.29
CA GLU A 65 5.97 -17.76 1.18
C GLU A 65 4.66 -18.57 1.24
N TYR A 66 4.78 -19.88 1.44
CA TYR A 66 3.61 -20.76 1.53
C TYR A 66 2.67 -20.34 2.67
N ASP A 67 3.21 -20.04 3.85
CA ASP A 67 2.41 -19.62 5.00
C ASP A 67 1.80 -18.25 4.80
N PHE A 68 2.57 -17.29 4.27
CA PHE A 68 2.04 -15.96 3.92
C PHE A 68 0.85 -16.06 2.96
N VAL A 69 0.98 -16.85 1.90
CA VAL A 69 -0.04 -16.95 0.86
C VAL A 69 -1.24 -17.79 1.30
N ASN A 70 -1.01 -18.92 1.96
CA ASN A 70 -2.04 -19.92 2.21
C ASN A 70 -2.63 -19.88 3.61
N ASN A 71 -1.83 -19.56 4.61
CA ASN A 71 -2.22 -19.63 6.01
C ASN A 71 -2.42 -18.25 6.62
N GLY A 72 -1.87 -17.21 6.08
CA GLY A 72 -1.91 -15.81 6.45
C GLY A 72 -2.28 -15.46 7.90
N PRO A 73 -2.09 -14.28 8.40
CA PRO A 73 -2.47 -13.97 9.77
C PRO A 73 -3.98 -14.20 9.91
N ASN A 74 -4.36 -15.18 10.71
CA ASN A 74 -5.78 -15.59 10.93
C ASN A 74 -6.56 -15.91 9.64
N GLY A 75 -5.90 -16.39 8.59
CA GLY A 75 -6.52 -16.60 7.27
C GLY A 75 -6.91 -15.33 6.53
N GLY A 76 -6.49 -14.17 7.04
CA GLY A 76 -6.99 -12.88 6.65
C GLY A 76 -6.17 -12.10 5.64
N GLY A 77 -6.63 -10.86 5.40
CA GLY A 77 -6.04 -9.91 4.48
C GLY A 77 -4.74 -9.29 5.00
N TYR A 78 -3.93 -8.85 4.05
CA TYR A 78 -2.68 -8.16 4.32
C TYR A 78 -2.54 -6.93 3.42
N GLY A 79 -1.96 -5.88 3.97
CA GLY A 79 -1.52 -4.71 3.23
C GLY A 79 -2.61 -3.69 2.92
N LEU A 80 -2.30 -2.79 1.99
CA LEU A 80 -3.05 -1.57 1.71
C LEU A 80 -4.51 -1.84 1.29
N ALA A 81 -4.76 -2.83 0.42
CA ALA A 81 -6.08 -3.24 -0.05
C ALA A 81 -6.54 -4.56 0.59
N GLN A 82 -6.01 -4.92 1.76
CA GLN A 82 -6.37 -6.15 2.49
C GLN A 82 -6.44 -7.39 1.59
N TRP A 83 -5.39 -7.62 0.79
CA TRP A 83 -5.32 -8.76 -0.11
C TRP A 83 -5.48 -10.07 0.65
N THR A 84 -6.61 -10.76 0.44
CA THR A 84 -7.00 -11.99 1.14
C THR A 84 -6.93 -13.21 0.22
N TYR A 85 -7.38 -13.05 -1.03
CA TYR A 85 -7.46 -14.15 -1.99
C TYR A 85 -6.06 -14.64 -2.38
N LYS A 86 -5.84 -15.98 -2.28
CA LYS A 86 -4.51 -16.57 -2.46
C LYS A 86 -3.78 -16.14 -3.73
N PRO A 87 -4.38 -16.13 -4.94
CA PRO A 87 -3.72 -15.64 -6.14
C PRO A 87 -3.27 -14.18 -6.05
N ARG A 88 -4.05 -13.30 -5.39
CA ARG A 88 -3.66 -11.90 -5.18
C ARG A 88 -2.47 -11.81 -4.22
N LYS A 89 -2.49 -12.58 -3.13
CA LYS A 89 -1.35 -12.64 -2.17
C LYS A 89 -0.10 -13.24 -2.81
N GLN A 90 -0.25 -14.25 -3.66
CA GLN A 90 0.87 -14.81 -4.41
C GLN A 90 1.49 -13.76 -5.35
N ALA A 91 0.66 -13.04 -6.12
CA ALA A 91 1.14 -12.01 -7.03
C ALA A 91 1.82 -10.84 -6.29
N LEU A 92 1.30 -10.42 -5.12
CA LEU A 92 1.97 -9.46 -4.24
C LEU A 92 3.35 -9.98 -3.79
N TYR A 93 3.43 -11.24 -3.36
CA TYR A 93 4.68 -11.85 -2.91
C TYR A 93 5.68 -12.01 -4.06
N ASP A 94 5.23 -12.41 -5.25
CA ASP A 94 6.07 -12.51 -6.43
C ASP A 94 6.64 -11.13 -6.81
N LYS A 95 5.82 -10.08 -6.75
CA LYS A 95 6.29 -8.72 -6.97
C LYS A 95 7.28 -8.27 -5.89
N TYR A 96 7.04 -8.60 -4.62
CA TYR A 96 8.00 -8.35 -3.54
C TYR A 96 9.39 -8.92 -3.86
N LYS A 97 9.47 -10.15 -4.39
CA LYS A 97 10.74 -10.80 -4.76
C LYS A 97 11.48 -10.13 -5.92
N THR A 98 10.88 -9.20 -6.64
CA THR A 98 11.57 -8.48 -7.73
C THR A 98 12.59 -7.44 -7.24
N GLY A 99 12.68 -7.18 -5.93
CA GLY A 99 13.72 -6.32 -5.36
C GLY A 99 13.27 -5.34 -4.29
N TYR A 100 12.00 -5.39 -3.85
CA TYR A 100 11.56 -4.54 -2.76
C TYR A 100 12.18 -4.95 -1.44
N SER A 101 12.52 -3.97 -0.61
CA SER A 101 13.20 -4.18 0.68
C SER A 101 12.31 -4.82 1.75
N SER A 102 10.98 -4.73 1.61
CA SER A 102 10.00 -5.27 2.55
C SER A 102 8.68 -5.58 1.85
N ILE A 103 8.04 -6.69 2.25
CA ILE A 103 6.67 -7.01 1.82
C ILE A 103 5.65 -5.95 2.27
N GLY A 104 5.98 -5.17 3.30
CA GLY A 104 5.18 -4.06 3.83
C GLY A 104 5.56 -2.68 3.27
N SER A 105 6.38 -2.61 2.22
CA SER A 105 6.76 -1.34 1.60
C SER A 105 5.55 -0.63 0.99
N ILE A 106 5.46 0.69 1.18
CA ILE A 106 4.40 1.51 0.54
C ILE A 106 4.56 1.51 -0.99
N ASN A 107 5.79 1.52 -1.49
CA ASN A 107 6.06 1.49 -2.92
C ASN A 107 5.58 0.17 -3.53
N LEU A 108 5.92 -0.97 -2.91
CA LEU A 108 5.39 -2.26 -3.34
C LEU A 108 3.86 -2.29 -3.36
N ALA A 109 3.23 -1.82 -2.28
CA ALA A 109 1.78 -1.84 -2.17
C ALA A 109 1.10 -1.01 -3.26
N LEU A 110 1.65 0.18 -3.56
CA LEU A 110 1.14 1.07 -4.61
C LEU A 110 1.38 0.52 -6.02
N ASP A 111 2.57 -0.01 -6.28
CA ASP A 111 2.92 -0.59 -7.58
C ASP A 111 2.13 -1.87 -7.87
N TYR A 112 1.83 -2.65 -6.83
CA TYR A 112 0.99 -3.83 -6.97
C TYR A 112 -0.48 -3.45 -7.19
N LEU A 113 -1.02 -2.50 -6.42
CA LEU A 113 -2.37 -1.96 -6.60
C LEU A 113 -2.55 -1.41 -8.02
N TRP A 114 -1.57 -0.65 -8.52
CA TRP A 114 -1.61 -0.11 -9.87
C TRP A 114 -1.60 -1.20 -10.92
N TRP A 115 -0.75 -2.20 -10.75
CA TRP A 115 -0.70 -3.36 -11.65
C TRP A 115 -2.05 -4.11 -11.69
N GLU A 116 -2.69 -4.35 -10.54
CA GLU A 116 -4.01 -4.98 -10.47
C GLU A 116 -5.07 -4.17 -11.22
N LEU A 117 -5.11 -2.86 -11.00
CA LEU A 117 -6.06 -1.97 -11.68
C LEU A 117 -5.91 -2.02 -13.20
N GLN A 118 -4.68 -2.11 -13.69
CA GLN A 118 -4.42 -2.18 -15.13
C GLN A 118 -4.74 -3.55 -15.75
N ASN A 119 -4.40 -4.65 -15.05
CA ASN A 119 -4.41 -5.99 -15.63
C ASN A 119 -5.66 -6.80 -15.27
N SER A 120 -6.23 -6.57 -14.10
CA SER A 120 -7.36 -7.37 -13.59
C SER A 120 -8.64 -6.56 -13.44
N TYR A 121 -8.54 -5.24 -13.26
CA TYR A 121 -9.67 -4.36 -12.95
C TYR A 121 -9.75 -3.16 -13.89
N ALA A 122 -9.48 -3.36 -15.18
CA ALA A 122 -9.49 -2.27 -16.18
C ALA A 122 -10.82 -1.49 -16.23
N GLY A 123 -11.95 -2.15 -15.95
CA GLY A 123 -13.26 -1.49 -15.84
C GLY A 123 -13.37 -0.54 -14.65
N VAL A 124 -12.76 -0.89 -13.52
CA VAL A 124 -12.64 0.01 -12.36
C VAL A 124 -11.75 1.19 -12.70
N LEU A 125 -10.57 0.93 -13.26
CA LEU A 125 -9.63 1.97 -13.66
C LEU A 125 -10.24 2.97 -14.66
N SER A 126 -11.07 2.48 -15.61
CA SER A 126 -11.77 3.36 -16.56
C SER A 126 -12.68 4.34 -15.82
N VAL A 127 -13.46 3.88 -14.85
CA VAL A 127 -14.34 4.75 -14.05
C VAL A 127 -13.52 5.71 -13.20
N LEU A 128 -12.45 5.24 -12.53
CA LEU A 128 -11.57 6.12 -11.76
C LEU A 128 -11.02 7.28 -12.59
N LYS A 129 -10.69 7.05 -13.86
CA LYS A 129 -10.18 8.09 -14.76
C LYS A 129 -11.24 9.07 -15.26
N SER A 130 -12.52 8.69 -15.26
CA SER A 130 -13.60 9.50 -15.83
C SER A 130 -14.68 9.91 -14.84
N ALA A 131 -14.59 9.50 -13.58
CA ALA A 131 -15.59 9.79 -12.55
C ALA A 131 -15.88 11.30 -12.42
N THR A 132 -17.15 11.62 -12.24
CA THR A 132 -17.65 12.98 -12.07
C THR A 132 -17.96 13.32 -10.61
N SER A 133 -17.84 12.33 -9.72
CA SER A 133 -17.98 12.50 -8.27
C SER A 133 -17.15 11.46 -7.52
N VAL A 134 -16.83 11.77 -6.26
CA VAL A 134 -16.16 10.81 -5.35
C VAL A 134 -17.06 9.59 -5.13
N ARG A 135 -18.37 9.79 -5.00
CA ARG A 135 -19.34 8.71 -4.79
C ARG A 135 -19.31 7.69 -5.92
N GLU A 136 -19.37 8.14 -7.17
CA GLU A 136 -19.29 7.26 -8.35
C GLU A 136 -18.02 6.41 -8.35
N ALA A 137 -16.88 7.03 -8.08
CA ALA A 137 -15.60 6.34 -8.01
C ALA A 137 -15.55 5.34 -6.84
N SER A 138 -16.03 5.75 -5.66
CA SER A 138 -16.04 4.93 -4.45
C SER A 138 -16.92 3.70 -4.60
N ASP A 139 -18.15 3.85 -5.10
CA ASP A 139 -19.08 2.75 -5.31
C ASP A 139 -18.50 1.74 -6.31
N LYS A 140 -17.85 2.23 -7.38
CA LYS A 140 -17.19 1.34 -8.35
C LYS A 140 -16.05 0.52 -7.73
N VAL A 141 -15.24 1.12 -6.87
CA VAL A 141 -14.18 0.40 -6.14
C VAL A 141 -14.78 -0.61 -5.17
N LEU A 142 -15.78 -0.21 -4.39
CA LEU A 142 -16.46 -1.08 -3.42
C LEU A 142 -17.00 -2.34 -4.09
N HIS A 143 -17.78 -2.18 -5.17
CA HIS A 143 -18.50 -3.30 -5.76
C HIS A 143 -17.61 -4.20 -6.62
N ASP A 144 -16.67 -3.64 -7.38
CA ASP A 144 -15.96 -4.38 -8.41
C ASP A 144 -14.50 -4.71 -8.06
N PHE A 145 -13.89 -3.99 -7.10
CA PHE A 145 -12.50 -4.23 -6.69
C PHE A 145 -12.40 -4.88 -5.32
N GLU A 146 -13.03 -4.30 -4.29
CA GLU A 146 -12.98 -4.82 -2.92
C GLU A 146 -14.00 -5.95 -2.73
N ASN A 147 -15.21 -5.79 -3.24
CA ASN A 147 -16.30 -6.76 -3.20
C ASN A 147 -16.52 -7.39 -1.82
N PRO A 148 -16.67 -6.58 -0.75
CA PRO A 148 -16.90 -7.10 0.58
C PRO A 148 -18.28 -7.78 0.69
N ALA A 149 -18.47 -8.59 1.75
CA ALA A 149 -19.74 -9.26 2.00
C ALA A 149 -20.91 -8.27 2.28
N ASP A 150 -20.62 -7.13 2.91
CA ASP A 150 -21.58 -6.07 3.16
C ASP A 150 -21.37 -4.92 2.15
N GLN A 151 -22.34 -4.73 1.28
CA GLN A 151 -22.39 -3.68 0.26
C GLN A 151 -23.62 -2.80 0.44
N SER A 152 -24.09 -2.65 1.68
CA SER A 152 -25.25 -1.81 2.00
C SER A 152 -24.95 -0.33 1.72
N THR A 153 -26.03 0.44 1.53
CA THR A 153 -25.94 1.90 1.34
C THR A 153 -25.16 2.59 2.46
N SER A 154 -25.24 2.08 3.69
CA SER A 154 -24.47 2.62 4.81
C SER A 154 -22.96 2.42 4.63
N VAL A 155 -22.53 1.28 4.07
CA VAL A 155 -21.11 1.02 3.74
C VAL A 155 -20.66 1.91 2.60
N GLU A 156 -21.48 2.04 1.55
CA GLU A 156 -21.20 2.95 0.42
C GLU A 156 -21.04 4.39 0.89
N GLU A 157 -21.98 4.90 1.72
CA GLU A 157 -21.92 6.26 2.28
C GLU A 157 -20.69 6.48 3.14
N THR A 158 -20.33 5.50 3.97
CA THR A 158 -19.13 5.57 4.83
C THR A 158 -17.88 5.68 4.00
N ARG A 159 -17.68 4.83 2.98
CA ARG A 159 -16.50 4.83 2.13
C ARG A 159 -16.41 6.06 1.25
N ALA A 160 -17.54 6.50 0.68
CA ALA A 160 -17.60 7.74 -0.08
C ALA A 160 -17.29 8.96 0.82
N GLY A 161 -17.82 9.01 2.05
CA GLY A 161 -17.54 10.08 3.00
C GLY A 161 -16.06 10.17 3.39
N LEU A 162 -15.36 9.04 3.54
CA LEU A 162 -13.91 9.00 3.71
C LEU A 162 -13.19 9.57 2.48
N GLY A 163 -13.64 9.22 1.29
CA GLY A 163 -13.13 9.77 0.04
C GLY A 163 -13.34 11.28 -0.09
N GLU A 164 -14.52 11.80 0.27
CA GLU A 164 -14.80 13.23 0.26
C GLU A 164 -13.86 14.02 1.19
N ALA A 165 -13.46 13.45 2.32
CA ALA A 165 -12.48 14.06 3.20
C ALA A 165 -11.10 14.19 2.53
N PHE A 166 -10.66 13.16 1.79
CA PHE A 166 -9.43 13.23 0.99
C PHE A 166 -9.55 14.23 -0.16
N TYR A 167 -10.69 14.24 -0.86
CA TYR A 167 -10.93 15.21 -1.92
C TYR A 167 -10.85 16.65 -1.41
N ALA A 168 -11.50 16.95 -0.28
CA ALA A 168 -11.47 18.27 0.34
C ALA A 168 -10.06 18.70 0.77
N THR A 169 -9.21 17.74 1.16
CA THR A 169 -7.87 18.01 1.65
C THR A 169 -6.86 18.20 0.52
N TYR A 170 -6.94 17.37 -0.52
CA TYR A 170 -5.87 17.22 -1.51
C TYR A 170 -6.24 17.68 -2.93
N SER A 171 -7.55 17.86 -3.26
CA SER A 171 -7.94 18.31 -4.60
C SER A 171 -7.43 19.72 -4.90
N GLY A 172 -6.95 19.92 -6.13
CA GLY A 172 -6.37 21.20 -6.54
C GLY A 172 -4.96 21.47 -6.02
N SER A 173 -4.39 20.63 -5.16
CA SER A 173 -2.97 20.69 -4.87
C SER A 173 -2.21 20.24 -6.12
N SER A 174 -1.39 21.13 -6.69
CA SER A 174 -0.35 20.72 -7.63
C SER A 174 0.51 19.72 -6.86
N GLY A 175 0.57 18.46 -7.33
CA GLY A 175 1.35 17.43 -6.67
C GLY A 175 2.83 17.80 -6.67
N GLU A 176 3.23 18.73 -5.82
CA GLU A 176 4.61 18.92 -5.46
C GLU A 176 5.01 17.69 -4.69
N VAL A 177 5.83 16.89 -5.35
CA VAL A 177 6.51 15.74 -4.74
C VAL A 177 7.36 16.30 -3.63
N ASP A 178 7.13 15.88 -2.39
CA ASP A 178 8.04 16.16 -1.29
C ASP A 178 9.43 15.68 -1.71
N PRO A 179 10.44 16.59 -1.83
CA PRO A 179 11.76 16.21 -2.31
C PRO A 179 12.49 15.23 -1.36
N ASP A 180 12.00 15.02 -0.14
CA ASP A 180 12.55 14.08 0.83
C ASP A 180 11.92 12.67 0.76
N ILE A 181 10.86 12.47 -0.04
CA ILE A 181 10.37 11.12 -0.36
C ILE A 181 11.21 10.64 -1.54
N PRO A 182 11.95 9.53 -1.42
CA PRO A 182 12.65 8.94 -2.56
C PRO A 182 11.64 8.63 -3.65
N VAL A 183 11.58 9.47 -4.67
CA VAL A 183 10.86 9.17 -5.90
C VAL A 183 11.72 8.13 -6.58
N ASP A 184 11.20 6.92 -6.75
CA ASP A 184 11.81 5.96 -7.64
C ASP A 184 11.84 6.59 -9.05
N PRO A 185 13.03 6.93 -9.60
CA PRO A 185 13.13 7.63 -10.87
C PRO A 185 12.65 6.79 -12.06
N ASN A 186 12.35 5.53 -11.83
CA ASN A 186 11.82 4.62 -12.85
C ASN A 186 10.78 3.68 -12.23
N PRO A 187 9.47 3.93 -12.39
CA PRO A 187 8.42 3.08 -11.84
C PRO A 187 8.41 1.65 -12.43
N ASP A 188 9.22 1.37 -13.43
CA ASP A 188 9.37 0.07 -14.07
C ASP A 188 10.72 -0.61 -13.76
N GLU A 189 11.60 0.01 -12.96
CA GLU A 189 12.86 -0.57 -12.54
C GLU A 189 12.79 -0.98 -11.06
N PRO A 190 13.18 -2.23 -10.70
CA PRO A 190 13.22 -2.66 -9.31
C PRO A 190 14.25 -1.82 -8.53
N ASP A 191 13.89 -1.43 -7.29
CA ASP A 191 14.79 -0.71 -6.37
C ASP A 191 16.17 -1.37 -6.36
N GLU A 192 17.22 -0.65 -6.78
CA GLU A 192 18.59 -1.14 -6.59
C GLU A 192 18.82 -1.39 -5.09
N PRO A 193 19.37 -2.56 -4.73
CA PRO A 193 19.64 -2.85 -3.32
C PRO A 193 20.58 -1.78 -2.77
N THR A 194 20.09 -0.97 -1.84
CA THR A 194 20.90 0.04 -1.14
C THR A 194 22.17 -0.63 -0.63
N PRO A 195 23.37 -0.14 -0.96
CA PRO A 195 24.62 -0.77 -0.54
C PRO A 195 24.65 -0.76 0.99
N VAL A 196 24.61 -1.95 1.59
CA VAL A 196 24.79 -2.14 3.03
C VAL A 196 26.13 -1.49 3.39
N LYS A 197 26.10 -0.37 4.10
CA LYS A 197 27.30 0.29 4.61
C LYS A 197 28.03 -0.72 5.50
N LYS A 198 29.04 -1.39 4.95
CA LYS A 198 29.94 -2.25 5.71
C LYS A 198 30.53 -1.39 6.82
N LYS A 199 30.18 -1.69 8.09
CA LYS A 199 30.83 -1.09 9.24
C LYS A 199 32.34 -1.31 9.06
N LYS A 200 33.08 -0.21 8.90
CA LYS A 200 34.55 -0.28 8.87
C LYS A 200 34.99 -0.93 10.17
N LYS A 201 35.56 -2.14 10.09
CA LYS A 201 36.27 -2.75 11.21
C LYS A 201 37.41 -1.78 11.59
N MET A 202 37.38 -1.28 12.82
CA MET A 202 38.53 -0.52 13.33
C MET A 202 39.76 -1.43 13.30
N PRO A 203 40.92 -0.92 12.84
CA PRO A 203 42.14 -1.69 12.85
C PRO A 203 42.53 -2.07 14.29
N VAL A 204 42.96 -3.32 14.49
CA VAL A 204 43.29 -3.92 15.78
C VAL A 204 44.37 -3.15 16.55
N TRP A 205 45.21 -2.33 15.88
CA TRP A 205 46.27 -1.54 16.51
C TRP A 205 45.78 -0.35 17.36
N MET A 206 44.49 0.00 17.30
CA MET A 206 43.90 1.06 18.13
C MET A 206 43.46 0.59 19.54
N MET A 207 43.56 -0.72 19.84
CA MET A 207 43.09 -1.30 21.10
C MET A 207 44.19 -1.49 22.17
N CYS A 208 45.42 -1.17 21.90
CA CYS A 208 46.52 -1.29 22.88
C CYS A 208 47.14 0.07 23.15
N ARG A 209 46.67 0.78 24.19
CA ARG A 209 47.48 1.71 24.95
C ARG A 209 47.69 1.12 26.36
N PRO A 210 48.88 0.75 26.77
CA PRO A 210 49.18 0.45 28.15
C PRO A 210 49.21 1.76 28.96
N PHE A 211 48.83 1.65 30.21
CA PHE A 211 48.93 2.72 31.26
C PHE A 211 50.41 3.04 31.53
#